data_e4eeac8ff68d4fc7aeb3edb02709764d
#
_entry.id   e4eeac8ff68d4fc7aeb3edb02709764d
#
_cell.length_a   1.000
_cell.length_b   1.000
_cell.length_c   1.000
_cell.angle_alpha   90.00
_cell.angle_beta   90.00
_cell.angle_gamma   90.00
#
_symmetry.space_group_name_H-M   'P 1'
#
loop_
_entity.id
_entity.type
_entity.pdbx_description
1 polymer ?
#
loop_
_entity_poly.entity_id
_entity_poly.type
_entity_poly.pdbx_seq_one_letter_code
_entity_poly.pdbx_strand_id
1 'polypeptide(L)'
;MSVTQALGGLVKRAGGGQGAAESTAGQENVDVQHYLGYIWWIIVVVFFLYQVILYFVRYIRTVTCLNNETQRYFAIPNRVYATFKKHCLDAPLFRTRHHREFKLSSAIGVGTLPSRLQTFFLVGYFAVNVGFCVWRIDYSSFSSGASGLLTRSGVMAVINMIPLFLLAGRNNPIIKLTGISFDTMNLMHRWFGRIVVLEAIAHAVCWISSTVHTKGWAAVQASITGSEFIMMGFIGVVAFVWLLIQSPSPIRHSFYEVFLHGHIVGAAVAVGAVWVHLKERPQQFMLYGVVALWAAERTMRFLRLVMRNVGNGGTGCDVEVLPGDALRVTVRMARPWTFRPGQHAYLYIPSVGLWTNHPFSVAWSEEEEDLSIQSTITDEKGLPMNRQDILEHNKTSMSFIIRRRTGFTDKLFQKADLSTAGRFSTTAFVEGPYGGEDLSSYGTVMLWAAGIGITHQVPHVRDIVAGYANGTVATRRLTLVWIIQSPEHLEWIRTWMTQILAMPRRREILKILLFVTRPRSKHEIHSPSSSVQMFPGRPNVQSLVDQEMQEGIGAACVSTCGTGGLADELRSAVRSRESQWNVDFREESFSW
;
A
#
# COMPACT_ATOMS: atom_id res chain seq x y z
N MET A 1 10.47 38.16 -1.94
CA MET A 1 9.32 38.12 -1.01
C MET A 1 9.08 36.64 -0.63
N SER A 2 9.29 36.28 0.62
CA SER A 2 9.14 34.86 1.04
C SER A 2 7.67 34.48 1.02
N VAL A 3 7.40 33.19 0.72
CA VAL A 3 6.05 32.61 0.75
C VAL A 3 5.32 32.89 2.07
N THR A 4 6.08 32.99 3.17
CA THR A 4 5.60 33.38 4.51
C THR A 4 5.05 34.83 4.57
N GLN A 5 5.62 35.75 3.81
CA GLN A 5 5.12 37.14 3.76
C GLN A 5 3.87 37.27 2.87
N ALA A 6 3.79 36.46 1.80
CA ALA A 6 2.60 36.41 0.95
C ALA A 6 1.40 35.78 1.68
N LEU A 7 1.64 34.71 2.46
CA LEU A 7 0.63 34.07 3.30
C LEU A 7 0.18 35.01 4.45
N GLY A 8 1.09 35.71 5.09
CA GLY A 8 0.76 36.70 6.12
C GLY A 8 -0.05 37.90 5.56
N GLY A 9 0.21 38.31 4.31
CA GLY A 9 -0.53 39.39 3.64
C GLY A 9 -1.95 38.98 3.22
N LEU A 10 -2.16 37.71 2.85
CA LEU A 10 -3.49 37.19 2.51
C LEU A 10 -4.37 37.03 3.77
N VAL A 11 -3.78 36.58 4.88
CA VAL A 11 -4.49 36.48 6.18
C VAL A 11 -4.91 37.86 6.69
N LYS A 12 -4.08 38.90 6.49
CA LYS A 12 -4.44 40.27 6.85
C LYS A 12 -5.53 40.90 5.95
N ARG A 13 -5.66 40.47 4.69
CA ARG A 13 -6.72 40.98 3.79
C ARG A 13 -8.08 40.34 4.02
N ALA A 14 -8.16 39.12 4.56
CA ALA A 14 -9.41 38.46 4.94
C ALA A 14 -10.01 39.00 6.26
N GLY A 15 -9.25 39.77 7.05
CA GLY A 15 -9.65 40.40 8.32
C GLY A 15 -9.88 41.89 8.20
N GLY A 16 -10.77 42.34 7.33
CA GLY A 16 -11.19 43.72 7.25
C GLY A 16 -12.10 44.09 8.43
N GLY A 17 -11.58 44.91 9.36
CA GLY A 17 -12.37 45.63 10.33
C GLY A 17 -12.07 45.34 11.80
N GLN A 18 -11.43 46.33 12.42
CA GLN A 18 -11.11 46.52 13.84
C GLN A 18 -9.84 45.84 14.35
N GLY A 19 -8.80 46.68 14.59
CA GLY A 19 -7.60 46.32 15.33
C GLY A 19 -7.87 46.08 16.81
N ALA A 20 -8.41 44.91 17.11
CA ALA A 20 -8.26 44.31 18.43
C ALA A 20 -6.93 43.54 18.39
N ALA A 21 -6.07 43.77 19.37
CA ALA A 21 -4.91 42.88 19.63
C ALA A 21 -5.40 41.45 19.50
N GLU A 22 -4.78 40.65 18.59
CA GLU A 22 -5.06 39.21 18.47
C GLU A 22 -4.98 38.68 19.89
N SER A 23 -6.07 38.08 20.39
CA SER A 23 -6.08 37.59 21.75
C SER A 23 -4.94 36.55 21.86
N THR A 24 -4.25 36.52 22.98
CA THR A 24 -3.14 35.58 23.23
C THR A 24 -3.53 34.16 22.86
N ALA A 25 -4.77 33.79 23.09
CA ALA A 25 -5.36 32.48 22.71
C ALA A 25 -5.43 32.27 21.18
N GLY A 26 -5.69 33.33 20.41
CA GLY A 26 -5.67 33.26 18.93
C GLY A 26 -4.27 32.97 18.40
N GLN A 27 -3.27 33.67 18.93
CA GLN A 27 -1.86 33.45 18.56
C GLN A 27 -1.39 32.06 18.95
N GLU A 28 -1.74 31.54 20.13
CA GLU A 28 -1.40 30.20 20.57
C GLU A 28 -1.98 29.10 19.66
N ASN A 29 -3.18 29.31 19.11
CA ASN A 29 -3.75 28.38 18.13
C ASN A 29 -2.97 28.37 16.81
N VAL A 30 -2.46 29.51 16.37
CA VAL A 30 -1.59 29.62 15.19
C VAL A 30 -0.24 28.94 15.45
N ASP A 31 0.34 29.14 16.62
CA ASP A 31 1.62 28.52 17.02
C ASP A 31 1.51 26.99 17.01
N VAL A 32 0.44 26.43 17.55
CA VAL A 32 0.19 24.98 17.56
C VAL A 32 0.07 24.41 16.16
N GLN A 33 -0.58 25.13 15.23
CA GLN A 33 -0.64 24.74 13.83
C GLN A 33 0.75 24.68 13.19
N HIS A 34 1.59 25.66 13.44
CA HIS A 34 2.97 25.69 12.95
C HIS A 34 3.80 24.55 13.54
N TYR A 35 3.71 24.31 14.86
CA TYR A 35 4.46 23.24 15.52
C TYR A 35 4.06 21.86 14.99
N LEU A 36 2.77 21.62 14.79
CA LEU A 36 2.31 20.35 14.18
C LEU A 36 2.80 20.22 12.73
N GLY A 37 2.77 21.32 11.97
CA GLY A 37 3.34 21.37 10.62
C GLY A 37 4.84 21.07 10.59
N TYR A 38 5.63 21.65 11.52
CA TYR A 38 7.06 21.35 11.64
C TYR A 38 7.34 19.90 12.00
N ILE A 39 6.55 19.31 12.90
CA ILE A 39 6.65 17.89 13.24
C ILE A 39 6.45 17.03 11.99
N TRP A 40 5.44 17.32 11.16
CA TRP A 40 5.21 16.62 9.90
C TRP A 40 6.38 16.75 8.93
N TRP A 41 6.89 17.98 8.75
CA TRP A 41 8.04 18.21 7.89
C TRP A 41 9.28 17.44 8.36
N ILE A 42 9.57 17.47 9.66
CA ILE A 42 10.70 16.73 10.24
C ILE A 42 10.55 15.23 9.97
N ILE A 43 9.36 14.65 10.18
CA ILE A 43 9.09 13.23 9.93
C ILE A 43 9.34 12.89 8.46
N VAL A 44 8.78 13.66 7.53
CA VAL A 44 8.96 13.43 6.09
C VAL A 44 10.43 13.54 5.69
N VAL A 45 11.14 14.56 6.17
CA VAL A 45 12.57 14.76 5.89
C VAL A 45 13.42 13.61 6.43
N VAL A 46 13.18 13.16 7.67
CA VAL A 46 13.91 12.03 8.26
C VAL A 46 13.73 10.75 7.44
N PHE A 47 12.49 10.41 7.06
CA PHE A 47 12.25 9.23 6.23
C PHE A 47 12.80 9.39 4.81
N PHE A 48 12.74 10.58 4.25
CA PHE A 48 13.36 10.86 2.95
C PHE A 48 14.87 10.65 2.98
N LEU A 49 15.57 11.22 3.96
CA LEU A 49 17.01 11.03 4.14
C LEU A 49 17.36 9.57 4.35
N TYR A 50 16.59 8.86 5.17
CA TYR A 50 16.74 7.42 5.35
C TYR A 50 16.60 6.67 4.01
N GLN A 51 15.61 7.01 3.19
CA GLN A 51 15.42 6.40 1.87
C GLN A 51 16.56 6.73 0.89
N VAL A 52 17.10 7.94 0.94
CA VAL A 52 18.27 8.33 0.14
C VAL A 52 19.49 7.48 0.53
N ILE A 53 19.73 7.28 1.82
CA ILE A 53 20.82 6.43 2.31
C ILE A 53 20.63 4.99 1.82
N LEU A 54 19.42 4.43 1.94
CA LEU A 54 19.14 3.07 1.46
C LEU A 54 19.30 2.94 -0.06
N TYR A 55 18.89 3.96 -0.82
CA TYR A 55 19.09 4.00 -2.27
C TYR A 55 20.58 4.01 -2.62
N PHE A 56 21.37 4.83 -1.94
CA PHE A 56 22.81 4.92 -2.14
C PHE A 56 23.52 3.61 -1.80
N VAL A 57 23.18 2.98 -0.67
CA VAL A 57 23.73 1.66 -0.28
C VAL A 57 23.37 0.60 -1.32
N ARG A 58 22.14 0.57 -1.82
CA ARG A 58 21.72 -0.36 -2.88
C ARG A 58 22.50 -0.09 -4.18
N TYR A 59 22.65 1.16 -4.56
CA TYR A 59 23.39 1.55 -5.76
C TYR A 59 24.86 1.09 -5.69
N ILE A 60 25.56 1.41 -4.59
CA ILE A 60 26.94 0.97 -4.37
C ILE A 60 27.00 -0.56 -4.45
N ARG A 61 26.13 -1.26 -3.76
CA ARG A 61 26.08 -2.72 -3.76
C ARG A 61 25.87 -3.28 -5.17
N THR A 62 24.97 -2.73 -5.95
CA THR A 62 24.74 -3.16 -7.33
C THR A 62 26.01 -2.98 -8.18
N VAL A 63 26.64 -1.81 -8.12
CA VAL A 63 27.83 -1.53 -8.96
C VAL A 63 29.03 -2.36 -8.53
N THR A 64 29.24 -2.56 -7.24
CA THR A 64 30.45 -3.23 -6.72
C THR A 64 30.33 -4.76 -6.68
N CYS A 65 29.12 -5.30 -6.56
CA CYS A 65 28.88 -6.74 -6.37
C CYS A 65 28.59 -7.51 -7.66
N LEU A 66 28.88 -6.95 -8.83
CA LEU A 66 28.78 -7.68 -10.10
C LEU A 66 29.85 -8.79 -10.23
N ASN A 67 30.88 -8.80 -9.39
CA ASN A 67 31.81 -9.91 -9.20
C ASN A 67 31.66 -10.51 -7.79
N ASN A 68 32.22 -11.72 -7.55
CA ASN A 68 32.03 -12.42 -6.27
C ASN A 68 32.95 -11.91 -5.16
N GLU A 69 34.09 -11.30 -5.49
CA GLU A 69 35.12 -10.94 -4.49
C GLU A 69 34.66 -9.85 -3.53
N THR A 70 33.89 -8.88 -4.03
CA THR A 70 33.40 -7.74 -3.26
C THR A 70 32.14 -8.06 -2.45
N GLN A 71 31.43 -9.14 -2.77
CA GLN A 71 30.22 -9.58 -2.06
C GLN A 71 30.45 -9.76 -0.55
N ARG A 72 31.63 -10.25 -0.15
CA ARG A 72 31.99 -10.49 1.26
C ARG A 72 31.89 -9.26 2.16
N TYR A 73 32.12 -8.07 1.61
CA TYR A 73 32.05 -6.82 2.38
C TYR A 73 30.63 -6.46 2.79
N PHE A 74 29.64 -6.98 2.09
CA PHE A 74 28.22 -6.75 2.36
C PHE A 74 27.55 -7.90 3.12
N ALA A 75 28.25 -9.00 3.36
CA ALA A 75 27.72 -10.14 4.12
C ALA A 75 27.59 -9.84 5.63
N ILE A 76 28.48 -9.01 6.15
CA ILE A 76 28.56 -8.69 7.58
C ILE A 76 27.64 -7.52 7.90
N PRO A 77 26.75 -7.64 8.91
CA PRO A 77 25.86 -6.56 9.29
C PRO A 77 26.59 -5.46 10.06
N ASN A 78 26.15 -4.21 9.86
CA ASN A 78 26.49 -3.14 10.80
C ASN A 78 25.74 -3.39 12.12
N ARG A 79 26.48 -3.51 13.24
CA ARG A 79 25.92 -3.88 14.56
C ARG A 79 24.81 -2.94 15.03
N VAL A 80 25.00 -1.61 14.87
CA VAL A 80 24.02 -0.61 15.31
C VAL A 80 22.75 -0.72 14.50
N TYR A 81 22.89 -0.78 13.16
CA TYR A 81 21.76 -0.90 12.26
C TYR A 81 21.03 -2.24 12.41
N ALA A 82 21.75 -3.35 12.55
CA ALA A 82 21.16 -4.66 12.81
C ALA A 82 20.37 -4.71 14.13
N THR A 83 20.89 -4.08 15.19
CA THR A 83 20.18 -3.97 16.48
C THR A 83 18.90 -3.13 16.31
N PHE A 84 18.98 -2.02 15.60
CA PHE A 84 17.81 -1.18 15.32
C PHE A 84 16.75 -1.91 14.48
N LYS A 85 17.15 -2.63 13.42
CA LYS A 85 16.25 -3.49 12.64
C LYS A 85 15.56 -4.51 13.55
N LYS A 86 16.35 -5.31 14.25
CA LYS A 86 15.87 -6.40 15.10
C LYS A 86 14.87 -5.97 16.16
N HIS A 87 15.04 -4.78 16.75
CA HIS A 87 14.25 -4.33 17.91
C HIS A 87 13.16 -3.31 17.54
N CYS A 88 13.29 -2.60 16.41
CA CYS A 88 12.38 -1.54 16.01
C CYS A 88 11.71 -1.80 14.65
N LEU A 89 12.49 -1.92 13.55
CA LEU A 89 11.93 -1.97 12.20
C LEU A 89 11.15 -3.27 11.95
N ASP A 90 11.80 -4.42 12.17
CA ASP A 90 11.24 -5.74 11.87
C ASP A 90 10.57 -6.39 13.08
N ALA A 91 10.55 -5.67 14.22
CA ALA A 91 9.97 -6.18 15.45
C ALA A 91 8.43 -6.12 15.43
N PRO A 92 7.72 -7.25 15.63
CA PRO A 92 6.30 -7.24 15.93
C PRO A 92 6.04 -6.55 17.28
N LEU A 93 4.83 -6.03 17.48
CA LEU A 93 4.47 -5.35 18.73
C LEU A 93 4.70 -6.23 19.95
N PHE A 94 4.24 -7.47 19.87
CA PHE A 94 4.45 -8.48 20.93
C PHE A 94 5.51 -9.50 20.50
N ARG A 95 5.32 -10.81 20.79
CA ARG A 95 6.34 -11.84 20.57
C ARG A 95 6.65 -12.10 19.10
N THR A 96 5.67 -12.62 18.34
CA THR A 96 5.86 -13.08 16.96
C THR A 96 4.76 -12.63 16.02
N ARG A 97 3.57 -12.28 16.54
CA ARG A 97 2.38 -12.01 15.75
C ARG A 97 2.37 -10.56 15.25
N HIS A 98 2.32 -10.42 13.93
CA HIS A 98 2.20 -9.14 13.25
C HIS A 98 1.14 -9.20 12.13
N HIS A 99 1.32 -10.02 11.11
CA HIS A 99 0.42 -10.13 9.96
C HIS A 99 -0.64 -11.23 10.09
N ARG A 100 -0.49 -12.14 11.03
CA ARG A 100 -1.53 -13.13 11.30
C ARG A 100 -2.76 -12.43 11.88
N GLU A 101 -3.85 -12.40 11.10
CA GLU A 101 -5.10 -11.76 11.51
C GLU A 101 -5.67 -12.36 12.80
N PHE A 102 -6.24 -11.48 13.63
CA PHE A 102 -7.14 -11.89 14.70
C PHE A 102 -8.51 -12.18 14.09
N LYS A 103 -9.02 -13.36 14.35
CA LYS A 103 -10.34 -13.76 13.90
C LYS A 103 -11.25 -13.91 15.10
N LEU A 104 -12.41 -13.25 15.07
CA LEU A 104 -13.46 -13.43 16.06
C LEU A 104 -14.25 -14.71 15.75
N SER A 105 -14.40 -15.04 14.46
CA SER A 105 -14.95 -16.28 13.94
C SER A 105 -14.21 -16.68 12.65
N SER A 106 -14.56 -17.81 12.05
CA SER A 106 -14.02 -18.22 10.74
C SER A 106 -14.31 -17.19 9.65
N ALA A 107 -15.39 -16.42 9.78
CA ALA A 107 -15.86 -15.43 8.81
C ALA A 107 -15.44 -13.98 9.14
N ILE A 108 -15.16 -13.65 10.42
CA ILE A 108 -14.94 -12.27 10.88
C ILE A 108 -13.49 -12.06 11.28
N GLY A 109 -12.73 -11.36 10.44
CA GLY A 109 -11.38 -10.86 10.73
C GLY A 109 -11.44 -9.55 11.53
N VAL A 110 -10.65 -9.45 12.61
CA VAL A 110 -10.55 -8.24 13.44
C VAL A 110 -9.40 -7.34 12.99
N GLY A 111 -8.47 -7.88 12.18
CA GLY A 111 -7.32 -7.16 11.64
C GLY A 111 -5.98 -7.67 12.16
N THR A 112 -4.93 -7.00 11.77
CA THR A 112 -3.53 -7.28 12.12
C THR A 112 -3.01 -6.31 13.17
N LEU A 113 -1.92 -6.66 13.84
CA LEU A 113 -1.25 -5.77 14.80
C LEU A 113 -0.23 -4.88 14.06
N PRO A 114 -0.08 -3.61 14.46
CA PRO A 114 1.01 -2.79 13.97
C PRO A 114 2.38 -3.31 14.45
N SER A 115 3.46 -2.95 13.76
CA SER A 115 4.83 -3.18 14.23
C SER A 115 5.16 -2.29 15.43
N ARG A 116 6.30 -2.53 16.09
CA ARG A 116 6.75 -1.66 17.21
C ARG A 116 6.98 -0.23 16.74
N LEU A 117 7.64 -0.05 15.59
CA LEU A 117 7.87 1.29 15.05
C LEU A 117 6.55 2.00 14.71
N GLN A 118 5.63 1.30 14.04
CA GLN A 118 4.31 1.84 13.74
C GLN A 118 3.53 2.21 15.01
N THR A 119 3.57 1.35 16.03
CA THR A 119 2.90 1.62 17.33
C THR A 119 3.53 2.81 18.03
N PHE A 120 4.85 2.88 18.08
CA PHE A 120 5.56 4.01 18.68
C PHE A 120 5.18 5.32 17.98
N PHE A 121 5.15 5.32 16.66
CA PHE A 121 4.72 6.49 15.88
C PHE A 121 3.26 6.87 16.19
N LEU A 122 2.34 5.90 16.20
CA LEU A 122 0.91 6.15 16.46
C LEU A 122 0.65 6.68 17.87
N VAL A 123 1.30 6.09 18.87
CA VAL A 123 1.18 6.55 20.27
C VAL A 123 1.79 7.93 20.43
N GLY A 124 2.97 8.17 19.85
CA GLY A 124 3.60 9.48 19.86
C GLY A 124 2.74 10.55 19.19
N TYR A 125 2.17 10.23 18.03
CA TYR A 125 1.27 11.14 17.33
C TYR A 125 0.00 11.44 18.12
N PHE A 126 -0.62 10.42 18.73
CA PHE A 126 -1.77 10.61 19.61
C PHE A 126 -1.41 11.50 20.80
N ALA A 127 -0.27 11.24 21.46
CA ALA A 127 0.19 12.03 22.61
C ALA A 127 0.45 13.51 22.22
N VAL A 128 1.04 13.76 21.06
CA VAL A 128 1.25 15.13 20.53
C VAL A 128 -0.08 15.83 20.32
N ASN A 129 -1.07 15.18 19.73
CA ASN A 129 -2.39 15.79 19.50
C ASN A 129 -3.11 16.07 20.82
N VAL A 130 -3.13 15.14 21.76
CA VAL A 130 -3.70 15.37 23.10
C VAL A 130 -2.95 16.50 23.81
N GLY A 131 -1.61 16.47 23.77
CA GLY A 131 -0.78 17.52 24.37
C GLY A 131 -1.10 18.91 23.80
N PHE A 132 -1.18 19.04 22.47
CA PHE A 132 -1.51 20.32 21.85
C PHE A 132 -2.97 20.74 22.10
N CYS A 133 -3.90 19.79 22.24
CA CYS A 133 -5.29 20.13 22.60
C CYS A 133 -5.40 20.77 23.98
N VAL A 134 -4.55 20.38 24.95
CA VAL A 134 -4.64 20.88 26.32
C VAL A 134 -3.58 21.95 26.70
N TRP A 135 -2.57 22.15 25.83
CA TRP A 135 -1.44 23.02 26.12
C TRP A 135 -1.82 24.50 26.15
N ARG A 136 -1.39 25.21 27.20
CA ARG A 136 -1.63 26.65 27.41
C ARG A 136 -3.10 27.07 27.39
N ILE A 137 -4.01 26.19 27.81
CA ILE A 137 -5.41 26.58 28.01
C ILE A 137 -5.57 27.11 29.43
N ASP A 138 -6.32 28.19 29.57
CA ASP A 138 -6.71 28.73 30.88
C ASP A 138 -7.81 27.88 31.50
N TYR A 139 -7.49 27.17 32.56
CA TYR A 139 -8.42 26.35 33.35
C TYR A 139 -8.88 27.02 34.64
N SER A 140 -8.73 28.34 34.77
CA SER A 140 -9.15 29.09 35.97
C SER A 140 -10.65 29.04 36.23
N SER A 141 -11.45 28.86 35.17
CA SER A 141 -12.90 28.64 35.26
C SER A 141 -13.34 27.57 34.26
N PHE A 142 -14.53 26.98 34.52
CA PHE A 142 -15.18 26.06 33.57
C PHE A 142 -15.39 26.72 32.19
N SER A 143 -15.80 27.97 32.19
CA SER A 143 -16.10 28.70 30.93
C SER A 143 -14.85 28.95 30.12
N SER A 144 -13.73 29.39 30.73
CA SER A 144 -12.46 29.61 30.02
C SER A 144 -11.86 28.31 29.52
N GLY A 145 -11.85 27.25 30.35
CA GLY A 145 -11.37 25.95 29.94
C GLY A 145 -12.17 25.33 28.81
N ALA A 146 -13.50 25.36 28.89
CA ALA A 146 -14.37 24.84 27.84
C ALA A 146 -14.22 25.62 26.52
N SER A 147 -14.11 26.95 26.57
CA SER A 147 -13.90 27.78 25.40
C SER A 147 -12.53 27.55 24.74
N GLY A 148 -11.48 27.42 25.55
CA GLY A 148 -10.13 27.10 25.07
C GLY A 148 -10.06 25.74 24.39
N LEU A 149 -10.62 24.69 25.03
CA LEU A 149 -10.69 23.34 24.45
C LEU A 149 -11.56 23.29 23.19
N LEU A 150 -12.71 24.00 23.20
CA LEU A 150 -13.58 24.12 22.03
C LEU A 150 -12.79 24.62 20.81
N THR A 151 -12.13 25.77 20.96
CA THR A 151 -11.41 26.38 19.83
C THR A 151 -10.22 25.52 19.39
N ARG A 152 -9.45 25.00 20.34
CA ARG A 152 -8.24 24.22 20.07
C ARG A 152 -8.54 22.88 19.39
N SER A 153 -9.50 22.12 19.89
CA SER A 153 -9.88 20.81 19.31
C SER A 153 -10.46 20.96 17.91
N GLY A 154 -11.24 22.04 17.65
CA GLY A 154 -11.72 22.33 16.29
C GLY A 154 -10.59 22.64 15.31
N VAL A 155 -9.61 23.46 15.72
CA VAL A 155 -8.43 23.76 14.90
C VAL A 155 -7.60 22.50 14.65
N MET A 156 -7.38 21.67 15.67
CA MET A 156 -6.63 20.41 15.56
C MET A 156 -7.32 19.43 14.61
N ALA A 157 -8.65 19.29 14.71
CA ALA A 157 -9.41 18.44 13.80
C ALA A 157 -9.20 18.84 12.32
N VAL A 158 -9.27 20.14 12.01
CA VAL A 158 -9.14 20.60 10.62
C VAL A 158 -7.72 20.42 10.09
N ILE A 159 -6.68 20.74 10.86
CA ILE A 159 -5.30 20.57 10.39
C ILE A 159 -4.95 19.09 10.18
N ASN A 160 -5.47 18.19 11.03
CA ASN A 160 -5.26 16.75 10.91
C ASN A 160 -6.00 16.14 9.71
N MET A 161 -7.01 16.82 9.14
CA MET A 161 -7.62 16.38 7.88
C MET A 161 -6.64 16.44 6.70
N ILE A 162 -5.66 17.33 6.69
CA ILE A 162 -4.68 17.43 5.59
C ILE A 162 -3.88 16.11 5.43
N PRO A 163 -3.12 15.65 6.46
CA PRO A 163 -2.44 14.36 6.37
C PRO A 163 -3.42 13.18 6.24
N LEU A 164 -4.61 13.25 6.85
CA LEU A 164 -5.63 12.20 6.71
C LEU A 164 -5.98 11.93 5.25
N PHE A 165 -6.26 12.97 4.46
CA PHE A 165 -6.60 12.83 3.04
C PHE A 165 -5.38 12.47 2.18
N LEU A 166 -4.21 13.00 2.49
CA LEU A 166 -2.97 12.64 1.82
C LEU A 166 -2.63 11.15 1.96
N LEU A 167 -2.79 10.60 3.16
CA LEU A 167 -2.48 9.20 3.47
C LEU A 167 -3.46 8.19 2.85
N ALA A 168 -4.66 8.62 2.44
CA ALA A 168 -5.62 7.78 1.73
C ALA A 168 -5.29 7.59 0.24
N GLY A 169 -4.46 8.45 -0.33
CA GLY A 169 -4.18 8.50 -1.76
C GLY A 169 -3.24 7.38 -2.23
N ARG A 170 -3.65 6.62 -3.27
CA ARG A 170 -2.79 5.63 -3.94
C ARG A 170 -1.63 6.28 -4.70
N ASN A 171 -1.85 7.51 -5.19
CA ASN A 171 -0.87 8.30 -5.93
C ASN A 171 -0.08 9.25 -5.04
N ASN A 172 -0.05 8.99 -3.74
CA ASN A 172 0.66 9.80 -2.76
C ASN A 172 2.16 9.85 -3.07
N PRO A 173 2.73 11.05 -3.37
CA PRO A 173 4.15 11.18 -3.68
C PRO A 173 5.06 10.82 -2.49
N ILE A 174 4.56 10.93 -1.26
CA ILE A 174 5.31 10.58 -0.04
C ILE A 174 5.70 9.10 -0.04
N ILE A 175 4.90 8.20 -0.62
CA ILE A 175 5.26 6.77 -0.76
C ILE A 175 6.61 6.60 -1.45
N LYS A 176 6.80 7.28 -2.60
CA LYS A 176 8.06 7.21 -3.36
C LYS A 176 9.21 7.93 -2.66
N LEU A 177 8.93 9.06 -2.03
CA LEU A 177 9.93 9.89 -1.36
C LEU A 177 10.47 9.22 -0.09
N THR A 178 9.60 8.54 0.66
CA THR A 178 9.96 7.97 1.96
C THR A 178 10.17 6.45 1.94
N GLY A 179 9.77 5.78 0.85
CA GLY A 179 9.78 4.31 0.75
C GLY A 179 8.80 3.60 1.69
N ILE A 180 7.92 4.35 2.35
CA ILE A 180 6.89 3.78 3.24
C ILE A 180 5.80 3.15 2.37
N SER A 181 5.44 1.89 2.64
CA SER A 181 4.44 1.17 1.87
C SER A 181 3.05 1.80 1.97
N PHE A 182 2.21 1.59 0.95
CA PHE A 182 0.81 2.02 0.96
C PHE A 182 0.02 1.41 2.13
N ASP A 183 0.32 0.17 2.52
CA ASP A 183 -0.30 -0.47 3.69
C ASP A 183 -0.05 0.29 4.99
N THR A 184 1.19 0.74 5.20
CA THR A 184 1.54 1.58 6.34
C THR A 184 0.84 2.93 6.26
N MET A 185 0.78 3.56 5.08
CA MET A 185 0.03 4.81 4.89
C MET A 185 -1.47 4.64 5.19
N ASN A 186 -2.06 3.53 4.74
CA ASN A 186 -3.46 3.20 5.05
C ASN A 186 -3.69 2.90 6.54
N LEU A 187 -2.72 2.27 7.23
CA LEU A 187 -2.76 2.13 8.69
C LEU A 187 -2.78 3.50 9.37
N MET A 188 -1.90 4.42 8.94
CA MET A 188 -1.87 5.80 9.46
C MET A 188 -3.19 6.51 9.19
N HIS A 189 -3.73 6.46 7.96
CA HIS A 189 -5.04 7.02 7.60
C HIS A 189 -6.14 6.60 8.59
N ARG A 190 -6.21 5.31 8.92
CA ARG A 190 -7.22 4.79 9.86
C ARG A 190 -7.09 5.37 11.28
N TRP A 191 -5.88 5.58 11.75
CA TRP A 191 -5.65 6.14 13.09
C TRP A 191 -5.81 7.65 13.12
N PHE A 192 -5.37 8.34 12.09
CA PHE A 192 -5.59 9.79 11.93
C PHE A 192 -7.07 10.12 11.84
N GLY A 193 -7.85 9.31 11.10
CA GLY A 193 -9.30 9.45 11.06
C GLY A 193 -9.94 9.35 12.45
N ARG A 194 -9.49 8.42 13.31
CA ARG A 194 -9.96 8.34 14.69
C ARG A 194 -9.62 9.59 15.49
N ILE A 195 -8.42 10.12 15.33
CA ILE A 195 -7.98 11.35 16.02
C ILE A 195 -8.84 12.53 15.58
N VAL A 196 -9.01 12.74 14.28
CA VAL A 196 -9.89 13.80 13.73
C VAL A 196 -11.32 13.71 14.28
N VAL A 197 -11.88 12.49 14.33
CA VAL A 197 -13.23 12.30 14.87
C VAL A 197 -13.29 12.57 16.36
N LEU A 198 -12.30 12.14 17.14
CA LEU A 198 -12.24 12.41 18.58
C LEU A 198 -12.09 13.90 18.87
N GLU A 199 -11.28 14.62 18.10
CA GLU A 199 -11.11 16.07 18.20
C GLU A 199 -12.41 16.82 17.82
N ALA A 200 -13.11 16.38 16.76
CA ALA A 200 -14.40 16.93 16.36
C ALA A 200 -15.49 16.67 17.42
N ILE A 201 -15.51 15.50 18.04
CA ILE A 201 -16.41 15.19 19.15
C ILE A 201 -16.07 16.06 20.36
N ALA A 202 -14.79 16.21 20.73
CA ALA A 202 -14.37 17.07 21.82
C ALA A 202 -14.80 18.52 21.59
N HIS A 203 -14.64 19.05 20.35
CA HIS A 203 -15.12 20.35 19.93
C HIS A 203 -16.64 20.49 20.17
N ALA A 204 -17.44 19.55 19.69
CA ALA A 204 -18.89 19.59 19.84
C ALA A 204 -19.34 19.47 21.31
N VAL A 205 -18.70 18.57 22.08
CA VAL A 205 -19.01 18.38 23.51
C VAL A 205 -18.69 19.64 24.30
N CYS A 206 -17.55 20.28 24.06
CA CYS A 206 -17.19 21.54 24.72
C CYS A 206 -18.17 22.66 24.38
N TRP A 207 -18.64 22.75 23.13
CA TRP A 207 -19.67 23.70 22.72
C TRP A 207 -21.02 23.44 23.44
N ILE A 208 -21.47 22.17 23.42
CA ILE A 208 -22.72 21.78 24.10
C ILE A 208 -22.62 22.08 25.59
N SER A 209 -21.56 21.65 26.25
CA SER A 209 -21.35 21.83 27.69
C SER A 209 -21.32 23.30 28.09
N SER A 210 -20.63 24.14 27.35
CA SER A 210 -20.56 25.59 27.55
C SER A 210 -21.95 26.25 27.35
N THR A 211 -22.66 25.85 26.30
CA THR A 211 -24.00 26.38 26.00
C THR A 211 -25.02 25.96 27.06
N VAL A 212 -24.99 24.70 27.48
CA VAL A 212 -25.88 24.20 28.54
C VAL A 212 -25.60 24.90 29.87
N HIS A 213 -24.33 25.07 30.22
CA HIS A 213 -23.93 25.74 31.47
C HIS A 213 -24.41 27.19 31.53
N THR A 214 -24.39 27.91 30.38
CA THR A 214 -24.74 29.33 30.35
C THR A 214 -26.20 29.62 30.04
N LYS A 215 -26.84 28.80 29.19
CA LYS A 215 -28.18 29.09 28.59
C LYS A 215 -29.16 27.93 28.64
N GLY A 216 -28.74 26.74 29.13
CA GLY A 216 -29.57 25.53 29.21
C GLY A 216 -29.77 24.80 27.89
N TRP A 217 -30.42 23.63 27.95
CA TRP A 217 -30.63 22.72 26.81
C TRP A 217 -31.49 23.31 25.69
N ALA A 218 -32.49 24.14 26.02
CA ALA A 218 -33.35 24.80 25.02
C ALA A 218 -32.52 25.69 24.05
N ALA A 219 -31.47 26.32 24.56
CA ALA A 219 -30.57 27.13 23.74
C ALA A 219 -29.71 26.30 22.77
N VAL A 220 -29.33 25.08 23.14
CA VAL A 220 -28.62 24.15 22.23
C VAL A 220 -29.54 23.80 21.06
N GLN A 221 -30.78 23.40 21.31
CA GLN A 221 -31.74 23.07 20.26
C GLN A 221 -32.04 24.29 19.37
N ALA A 222 -32.29 25.45 19.95
CA ALA A 222 -32.55 26.68 19.22
C ALA A 222 -31.33 27.10 18.35
N SER A 223 -30.11 26.90 18.83
CA SER A 223 -28.91 27.19 18.06
C SER A 223 -28.72 26.27 16.87
N ILE A 224 -28.99 24.97 17.03
CA ILE A 224 -28.89 23.98 15.95
C ILE A 224 -29.90 24.30 14.84
N THR A 225 -31.12 24.66 15.18
CA THR A 225 -32.20 24.92 14.20
C THR A 225 -32.17 26.33 13.65
N GLY A 226 -31.62 27.30 14.38
CA GLY A 226 -31.65 28.73 14.03
C GLY A 226 -30.37 29.28 13.42
N SER A 227 -29.26 28.48 13.40
CA SER A 227 -27.96 28.94 12.87
C SER A 227 -27.41 27.94 11.86
N GLU A 228 -27.24 28.38 10.61
CA GLU A 228 -26.60 27.55 9.57
C GLU A 228 -25.18 27.10 9.98
N PHE A 229 -24.42 27.99 10.61
CA PHE A 229 -23.08 27.69 11.13
C PHE A 229 -23.10 26.50 12.10
N ILE A 230 -24.01 26.52 13.10
CA ILE A 230 -24.12 25.46 14.10
C ILE A 230 -24.70 24.18 13.49
N MET A 231 -25.73 24.30 12.65
CA MET A 231 -26.34 23.17 11.95
C MET A 231 -25.31 22.41 11.11
N MET A 232 -24.50 23.11 10.32
CA MET A 232 -23.47 22.48 9.48
C MET A 232 -22.35 21.84 10.33
N GLY A 233 -21.98 22.46 11.44
CA GLY A 233 -21.08 21.83 12.41
C GLY A 233 -21.65 20.53 12.98
N PHE A 234 -22.92 20.51 13.33
CA PHE A 234 -23.63 19.32 13.82
C PHE A 234 -23.69 18.21 12.77
N ILE A 235 -24.05 18.54 11.51
CA ILE A 235 -24.04 17.58 10.39
C ILE A 235 -22.64 17.00 10.19
N GLY A 236 -21.59 17.85 10.26
CA GLY A 236 -20.20 17.43 10.14
C GLY A 236 -19.80 16.41 11.21
N VAL A 237 -20.14 16.67 12.47
CA VAL A 237 -19.84 15.73 13.58
C VAL A 237 -20.63 14.42 13.42
N VAL A 238 -21.90 14.47 13.04
CA VAL A 238 -22.70 13.26 12.78
C VAL A 238 -22.07 12.43 11.65
N ALA A 239 -21.62 13.07 10.57
CA ALA A 239 -20.93 12.39 9.47
C ALA A 239 -19.60 11.77 9.93
N PHE A 240 -18.81 12.45 10.76
CA PHE A 240 -17.57 11.90 11.34
C PHE A 240 -17.85 10.70 12.26
N VAL A 241 -18.86 10.77 13.10
CA VAL A 241 -19.28 9.64 13.96
C VAL A 241 -19.74 8.46 13.10
N TRP A 242 -20.51 8.71 12.04
CA TRP A 242 -20.87 7.67 11.07
C TRP A 242 -19.64 7.01 10.46
N LEU A 243 -18.65 7.80 10.01
CA LEU A 243 -17.39 7.29 9.48
C LEU A 243 -16.63 6.42 10.50
N LEU A 244 -16.65 6.79 11.78
CA LEU A 244 -16.04 6.01 12.86
C LEU A 244 -16.76 4.67 13.08
N ILE A 245 -18.10 4.66 13.09
CA ILE A 245 -18.92 3.48 13.37
C ILE A 245 -18.79 2.43 12.26
N GLN A 246 -18.75 2.84 10.99
CA GLN A 246 -18.67 1.91 9.86
C GLN A 246 -17.26 1.38 9.58
N SER A 247 -16.20 2.01 10.12
CA SER A 247 -14.78 1.73 9.78
C SER A 247 -14.11 0.56 10.50
N PRO A 248 -14.63 -0.03 11.60
CA PRO A 248 -14.03 -1.19 12.23
C PRO A 248 -13.82 -2.37 11.28
N SER A 249 -12.72 -3.09 11.47
CA SER A 249 -12.33 -4.22 10.61
C SER A 249 -13.41 -5.26 10.37
N PRO A 250 -14.23 -5.66 11.36
CA PRO A 250 -15.32 -6.62 11.14
C PRO A 250 -16.32 -6.17 10.07
N ILE A 251 -16.75 -4.91 10.12
CA ILE A 251 -17.71 -4.34 9.15
C ILE A 251 -17.04 -4.18 7.79
N ARG A 252 -15.85 -3.58 7.77
CA ARG A 252 -15.09 -3.33 6.55
C ARG A 252 -14.78 -4.59 5.75
N HIS A 253 -14.39 -5.68 6.41
CA HIS A 253 -14.02 -6.93 5.73
C HIS A 253 -15.25 -7.75 5.32
N SER A 254 -16.35 -7.67 6.06
CA SER A 254 -17.57 -8.40 5.72
C SER A 254 -18.34 -7.77 4.56
N PHE A 255 -18.33 -6.44 4.44
CA PHE A 255 -19.12 -5.69 3.46
C PHE A 255 -18.27 -4.60 2.77
N TYR A 256 -17.11 -4.99 2.22
CA TYR A 256 -16.09 -4.04 1.74
C TYR A 256 -16.63 -3.03 0.72
N GLU A 257 -17.41 -3.48 -0.26
CA GLU A 257 -17.94 -2.59 -1.32
C GLU A 257 -18.91 -1.55 -0.74
N VAL A 258 -19.84 -1.99 0.14
CA VAL A 258 -20.79 -1.09 0.82
C VAL A 258 -20.05 -0.12 1.74
N PHE A 259 -19.08 -0.64 2.51
CA PHE A 259 -18.24 0.19 3.36
C PHE A 259 -17.52 1.27 2.54
N LEU A 260 -16.88 0.91 1.42
CA LEU A 260 -16.08 1.85 0.63
C LEU A 260 -16.95 3.00 0.07
N HIS A 261 -18.10 2.69 -0.50
CA HIS A 261 -19.02 3.71 -1.05
C HIS A 261 -19.61 4.57 0.06
N GLY A 262 -20.08 3.96 1.15
CA GLY A 262 -20.60 4.68 2.32
C GLY A 262 -19.55 5.59 2.96
N HIS A 263 -18.29 5.13 3.00
CA HIS A 263 -17.15 5.92 3.50
C HIS A 263 -16.87 7.15 2.62
N ILE A 264 -16.86 6.99 1.30
CA ILE A 264 -16.63 8.10 0.36
C ILE A 264 -17.77 9.13 0.46
N VAL A 265 -19.02 8.67 0.50
CA VAL A 265 -20.18 9.56 0.64
C VAL A 265 -20.15 10.27 2.00
N GLY A 266 -19.90 9.54 3.09
CA GLY A 266 -19.77 10.13 4.43
C GLY A 266 -18.65 11.15 4.52
N ALA A 267 -17.51 10.88 3.89
CA ALA A 267 -16.38 11.82 3.82
C ALA A 267 -16.75 13.08 3.01
N ALA A 268 -17.48 12.94 1.90
CA ALA A 268 -17.96 14.07 1.11
C ALA A 268 -18.93 14.95 1.90
N VAL A 269 -19.87 14.32 2.63
CA VAL A 269 -20.80 15.04 3.51
C VAL A 269 -20.04 15.76 4.63
N ALA A 270 -19.09 15.08 5.29
CA ALA A 270 -18.28 15.67 6.36
C ALA A 270 -17.49 16.88 5.87
N VAL A 271 -16.77 16.75 4.74
CA VAL A 271 -15.99 17.87 4.16
C VAL A 271 -16.91 19.00 3.74
N GLY A 272 -18.02 18.73 3.08
CA GLY A 272 -18.98 19.73 2.65
C GLY A 272 -19.61 20.50 3.82
N ALA A 273 -20.03 19.77 4.87
CA ALA A 273 -20.58 20.37 6.07
C ALA A 273 -19.56 21.26 6.82
N VAL A 274 -18.31 20.75 6.98
CA VAL A 274 -17.23 21.53 7.60
C VAL A 274 -16.85 22.72 6.73
N TRP A 275 -16.94 22.62 5.39
CA TRP A 275 -16.71 23.73 4.47
C TRP A 275 -17.67 24.89 4.73
N VAL A 276 -18.95 24.61 4.86
CA VAL A 276 -19.97 25.61 5.17
C VAL A 276 -19.81 26.12 6.61
N HIS A 277 -19.54 25.22 7.57
CA HIS A 277 -19.28 25.60 8.97
C HIS A 277 -18.10 26.55 9.13
N LEU A 278 -17.06 26.41 8.31
CA LEU A 278 -15.86 27.28 8.35
C LEU A 278 -15.94 28.47 7.39
N LYS A 279 -17.10 28.73 6.78
CA LYS A 279 -17.25 29.89 5.88
C LYS A 279 -16.86 31.19 6.61
N GLU A 280 -16.01 31.99 5.96
CA GLU A 280 -15.47 33.26 6.49
C GLU A 280 -14.54 33.08 7.72
N ARG A 281 -14.13 31.86 8.06
CA ARG A 281 -13.14 31.59 9.11
C ARG A 281 -11.74 31.35 8.51
N PRO A 282 -10.65 31.77 9.18
CA PRO A 282 -9.29 31.54 8.67
C PRO A 282 -8.97 30.06 8.43
N GLN A 283 -9.55 29.16 9.21
CA GLN A 283 -9.35 27.71 9.11
C GLN A 283 -9.91 27.10 7.81
N GLN A 284 -10.81 27.80 7.12
CA GLN A 284 -11.31 27.39 5.80
C GLN A 284 -10.17 27.22 4.79
N PHE A 285 -9.08 27.99 4.93
CA PHE A 285 -7.92 27.88 4.06
C PHE A 285 -7.27 26.48 4.10
N MET A 286 -7.27 25.81 5.25
CA MET A 286 -6.77 24.43 5.37
C MET A 286 -7.64 23.44 4.60
N LEU A 287 -8.96 23.67 4.57
CA LEU A 287 -9.88 22.86 3.82
C LEU A 287 -9.65 22.95 2.30
N TYR A 288 -9.18 24.08 1.79
CA TYR A 288 -8.76 24.19 0.39
C TYR A 288 -7.65 23.17 0.08
N GLY A 289 -6.69 23.00 1.01
CA GLY A 289 -5.65 21.96 0.90
C GLY A 289 -6.24 20.55 0.88
N VAL A 290 -7.19 20.26 1.75
CA VAL A 290 -7.87 18.94 1.82
C VAL A 290 -8.59 18.64 0.50
N VAL A 291 -9.39 19.57 0.00
CA VAL A 291 -10.15 19.42 -1.25
C VAL A 291 -9.20 19.31 -2.46
N ALA A 292 -8.14 20.12 -2.49
CA ALA A 292 -7.13 20.08 -3.55
C ALA A 292 -6.41 18.73 -3.59
N LEU A 293 -6.01 18.17 -2.44
CA LEU A 293 -5.39 16.84 -2.35
C LEU A 293 -6.33 15.76 -2.83
N TRP A 294 -7.60 15.82 -2.42
CA TRP A 294 -8.59 14.81 -2.83
C TRP A 294 -8.89 14.91 -4.33
N ALA A 295 -9.10 16.12 -4.85
CA ALA A 295 -9.31 16.35 -6.27
C ALA A 295 -8.10 15.90 -7.11
N ALA A 296 -6.88 16.26 -6.69
CA ALA A 296 -5.65 15.85 -7.37
C ALA A 296 -5.50 14.32 -7.42
N GLU A 297 -5.79 13.62 -6.32
CA GLU A 297 -5.75 12.16 -6.29
C GLU A 297 -6.78 11.54 -7.25
N ARG A 298 -8.02 12.03 -7.26
CA ARG A 298 -9.09 11.54 -8.17
C ARG A 298 -8.75 11.82 -9.63
N THR A 299 -8.27 13.03 -9.92
CA THR A 299 -7.83 13.41 -11.27
C THR A 299 -6.66 12.54 -11.74
N MET A 300 -5.66 12.33 -10.90
CA MET A 300 -4.51 11.49 -11.25
C MET A 300 -4.93 10.04 -11.55
N ARG A 301 -5.86 9.47 -10.77
CA ARG A 301 -6.42 8.15 -11.05
C ARG A 301 -7.16 8.10 -12.38
N PHE A 302 -8.01 9.08 -12.63
CA PHE A 302 -8.74 9.17 -13.88
C PHE A 302 -7.79 9.30 -15.08
N LEU A 303 -6.80 10.18 -15.00
CA LEU A 303 -5.80 10.36 -16.05
C LEU A 303 -5.01 9.05 -16.30
N ARG A 304 -4.58 8.34 -15.26
CA ARG A 304 -3.90 7.05 -15.42
C ARG A 304 -4.81 6.02 -16.09
N LEU A 305 -6.07 5.95 -15.67
CA LEU A 305 -7.04 5.03 -16.28
C LEU A 305 -7.20 5.34 -17.78
N VAL A 306 -7.43 6.60 -18.14
CA VAL A 306 -7.56 7.03 -19.55
C VAL A 306 -6.28 6.74 -20.33
N MET A 307 -5.12 7.19 -19.79
CA MET A 307 -3.82 7.02 -20.47
C MET A 307 -3.45 5.56 -20.73
N ARG A 308 -3.88 4.61 -19.90
CA ARG A 308 -3.53 3.19 -20.07
C ARG A 308 -4.49 2.42 -20.95
N ASN A 309 -5.74 2.84 -21.03
CA ASN A 309 -6.79 2.06 -21.67
C ASN A 309 -7.31 2.65 -22.97
N VAL A 310 -6.95 3.90 -23.30
CA VAL A 310 -7.33 4.54 -24.56
C VAL A 310 -6.19 4.44 -25.56
N GLY A 311 -6.42 3.77 -26.67
CA GLY A 311 -5.47 3.55 -27.76
C GLY A 311 -6.05 2.66 -28.85
N ASN A 312 -5.27 2.33 -29.87
CA ASN A 312 -5.71 1.48 -30.96
C ASN A 312 -6.10 0.07 -30.47
N GLY A 313 -7.35 -0.35 -30.71
CA GLY A 313 -7.86 -1.67 -30.37
C GLY A 313 -8.45 -1.83 -28.96
N GLY A 314 -8.39 -0.80 -28.09
CA GLY A 314 -8.90 -0.88 -26.72
C GLY A 314 -8.16 -1.90 -25.83
N THR A 315 -8.61 -2.06 -24.59
CA THR A 315 -8.04 -3.03 -23.64
C THR A 315 -8.93 -4.28 -23.57
N GLY A 316 -8.53 -5.35 -24.26
CA GLY A 316 -9.20 -6.66 -24.23
C GLY A 316 -8.75 -7.49 -23.04
N CYS A 317 -9.63 -8.36 -22.56
CA CYS A 317 -9.38 -9.23 -21.41
C CYS A 317 -9.87 -10.65 -21.69
N ASP A 318 -9.00 -11.63 -21.55
CA ASP A 318 -9.33 -13.05 -21.64
C ASP A 318 -9.25 -13.67 -20.24
N VAL A 319 -10.32 -14.36 -19.86
CA VAL A 319 -10.46 -15.00 -18.55
C VAL A 319 -10.57 -16.50 -18.74
N GLU A 320 -9.74 -17.26 -18.01
CA GLU A 320 -9.64 -18.72 -18.09
C GLU A 320 -9.72 -19.31 -16.69
N VAL A 321 -10.50 -20.39 -16.51
CA VAL A 321 -10.56 -21.16 -15.26
C VAL A 321 -9.32 -22.02 -15.11
N LEU A 322 -8.72 -21.98 -13.93
CA LEU A 322 -7.58 -22.81 -13.54
C LEU A 322 -7.96 -23.77 -12.40
N PRO A 323 -7.27 -24.91 -12.24
CA PRO A 323 -7.47 -25.81 -11.12
C PRO A 323 -7.34 -25.11 -9.75
N GLY A 324 -8.09 -25.61 -8.73
CA GLY A 324 -7.99 -25.11 -7.36
C GLY A 324 -8.64 -23.75 -7.12
N ASP A 325 -9.79 -23.51 -7.73
CA ASP A 325 -10.58 -22.27 -7.59
C ASP A 325 -9.79 -20.99 -7.96
N ALA A 326 -9.06 -21.03 -9.05
CA ALA A 326 -8.30 -19.91 -9.57
C ALA A 326 -8.70 -19.55 -11.00
N LEU A 327 -8.39 -18.32 -11.39
CA LEU A 327 -8.56 -17.78 -12.74
C LEU A 327 -7.23 -17.21 -13.23
N ARG A 328 -6.94 -17.40 -14.51
CA ARG A 328 -5.98 -16.57 -15.24
C ARG A 328 -6.73 -15.48 -15.97
N VAL A 329 -6.33 -14.25 -15.76
CA VAL A 329 -6.86 -13.06 -16.43
C VAL A 329 -5.73 -12.43 -17.20
N THR A 330 -5.80 -12.50 -18.55
CA THR A 330 -4.80 -11.92 -19.43
C THR A 330 -5.38 -10.68 -20.09
N VAL A 331 -4.76 -9.55 -19.85
CA VAL A 331 -5.22 -8.25 -20.36
C VAL A 331 -4.26 -7.79 -21.45
N ARG A 332 -4.78 -7.57 -22.66
CA ARG A 332 -4.06 -6.94 -23.77
C ARG A 332 -4.15 -5.44 -23.60
N MET A 333 -2.99 -4.82 -23.38
CA MET A 333 -2.91 -3.40 -23.03
C MET A 333 -3.00 -2.51 -24.28
N ALA A 334 -3.87 -1.50 -24.24
CA ALA A 334 -3.91 -0.48 -25.30
C ALA A 334 -2.63 0.40 -25.27
N ARG A 335 -2.14 0.72 -24.07
CA ARG A 335 -0.85 1.41 -23.85
C ARG A 335 -0.09 0.74 -22.72
N PRO A 336 0.81 -0.20 -23.06
CA PRO A 336 1.58 -0.94 -22.06
C PRO A 336 2.59 -0.04 -21.33
N TRP A 337 3.11 -0.54 -20.22
CA TRP A 337 4.26 0.04 -19.53
C TRP A 337 5.32 -1.03 -19.34
N THR A 338 6.58 -0.61 -19.17
CA THR A 338 7.67 -1.51 -18.80
C THR A 338 7.37 -2.14 -17.44
N PHE A 339 7.10 -3.43 -17.44
CA PHE A 339 6.79 -4.18 -16.23
C PHE A 339 8.04 -4.33 -15.35
N ARG A 340 7.85 -4.20 -14.05
CA ARG A 340 8.87 -4.48 -13.03
C ARG A 340 8.31 -5.47 -12.00
N PRO A 341 9.13 -6.40 -11.48
CA PRO A 341 8.71 -7.32 -10.43
C PRO A 341 8.10 -6.60 -9.22
N GLY A 342 7.15 -7.26 -8.55
CA GLY A 342 6.46 -6.69 -7.40
C GLY A 342 5.41 -5.61 -7.72
N GLN A 343 5.14 -5.34 -8.99
CA GLN A 343 4.07 -4.42 -9.37
C GLN A 343 2.69 -5.07 -9.28
N HIS A 344 1.71 -4.25 -8.90
CA HIS A 344 0.29 -4.59 -8.96
C HIS A 344 -0.49 -3.54 -9.74
N ALA A 345 -1.67 -3.91 -10.18
CA ALA A 345 -2.60 -3.03 -10.88
C ALA A 345 -4.03 -3.28 -10.39
N TYR A 346 -4.87 -2.26 -10.50
CA TYR A 346 -6.29 -2.38 -10.23
C TYR A 346 -7.04 -2.72 -11.51
N LEU A 347 -7.80 -3.80 -11.48
CA LEU A 347 -8.63 -4.25 -12.59
C LEU A 347 -10.08 -3.81 -12.40
N TYR A 348 -10.64 -3.23 -13.45
CA TYR A 348 -12.07 -2.97 -13.64
C TYR A 348 -12.56 -3.89 -14.73
N ILE A 349 -13.56 -4.71 -14.45
CA ILE A 349 -14.22 -5.56 -15.45
C ILE A 349 -15.72 -5.22 -15.40
N PRO A 350 -16.19 -4.28 -16.25
CA PRO A 350 -17.57 -3.76 -16.16
C PRO A 350 -18.64 -4.84 -16.28
N SER A 351 -18.38 -5.90 -17.02
CA SER A 351 -19.30 -7.03 -17.19
C SER A 351 -19.50 -7.88 -15.91
N VAL A 352 -18.71 -7.63 -14.85
CA VAL A 352 -18.79 -8.31 -13.55
C VAL A 352 -19.12 -7.34 -12.42
N GLY A 353 -18.57 -6.11 -12.49
CA GLY A 353 -18.83 -5.05 -11.51
C GLY A 353 -18.56 -3.68 -12.10
N LEU A 354 -19.62 -2.86 -12.28
CA LEU A 354 -19.55 -1.56 -12.96
C LEU A 354 -18.68 -0.53 -12.25
N TRP A 355 -18.67 -0.54 -10.91
CA TRP A 355 -18.08 0.54 -10.10
C TRP A 355 -16.95 0.08 -9.19
N THR A 356 -16.62 -1.22 -9.24
CA THR A 356 -15.63 -1.80 -8.34
C THR A 356 -14.34 -2.12 -9.09
N ASN A 357 -13.21 -1.82 -8.45
CA ASN A 357 -11.90 -2.25 -8.88
C ASN A 357 -11.19 -3.01 -7.78
N HIS A 358 -10.37 -3.96 -8.16
CA HIS A 358 -9.62 -4.78 -7.21
C HIS A 358 -8.15 -4.84 -7.59
N PRO A 359 -7.24 -4.75 -6.62
CA PRO A 359 -5.80 -4.86 -6.85
C PRO A 359 -5.39 -6.31 -7.02
N PHE A 360 -4.54 -6.57 -8.03
CA PHE A 360 -3.93 -7.87 -8.27
C PHE A 360 -2.47 -7.68 -8.66
N SER A 361 -1.59 -8.58 -8.18
CA SER A 361 -0.19 -8.63 -8.61
C SER A 361 -0.14 -8.97 -10.10
N VAL A 362 0.65 -8.22 -10.85
CA VAL A 362 0.99 -8.58 -12.23
C VAL A 362 1.94 -9.77 -12.16
N ALA A 363 1.44 -10.96 -12.52
CA ALA A 363 2.19 -12.21 -12.41
C ALA A 363 3.14 -12.42 -13.58
N TRP A 364 2.77 -11.91 -14.75
CA TRP A 364 3.56 -12.08 -15.97
C TRP A 364 3.25 -10.98 -16.98
N SER A 365 4.22 -10.72 -17.83
CA SER A 365 4.09 -9.81 -18.98
C SER A 365 4.75 -10.46 -20.18
N GLU A 366 4.03 -10.55 -21.29
CA GLU A 366 4.53 -11.03 -22.57
C GLU A 366 4.43 -9.90 -23.60
N GLU A 367 5.47 -9.77 -24.39
CA GLU A 367 5.45 -8.96 -25.59
C GLU A 367 5.08 -9.91 -26.74
N GLU A 368 3.86 -9.82 -27.23
CA GLU A 368 3.43 -10.53 -28.44
C GLU A 368 4.01 -9.79 -29.65
N GLU A 369 4.99 -10.40 -30.31
CA GLU A 369 5.35 -9.99 -31.67
C GLU A 369 4.15 -10.23 -32.58
N ASP A 370 3.61 -9.18 -33.14
CA ASP A 370 2.54 -9.31 -34.13
C ASP A 370 3.15 -9.93 -35.40
N LEU A 371 2.99 -11.26 -35.53
CA LEU A 371 3.52 -12.03 -36.65
C LEU A 371 3.00 -11.52 -38.04
N SER A 372 1.95 -10.70 -38.05
CA SER A 372 1.49 -10.02 -39.26
C SER A 372 2.48 -8.96 -39.74
N ILE A 373 3.39 -8.49 -38.88
CA ILE A 373 4.39 -7.45 -39.19
C ILE A 373 5.72 -8.07 -39.63
N GLN A 374 5.99 -9.35 -39.33
CA GLN A 374 7.19 -10.03 -39.84
C GLN A 374 7.28 -10.10 -41.36
N SER A 375 6.18 -9.87 -42.08
CA SER A 375 6.17 -9.76 -43.55
C SER A 375 6.56 -8.38 -44.07
N THR A 376 6.65 -7.34 -43.22
CA THR A 376 6.94 -5.98 -43.66
C THR A 376 7.88 -5.29 -42.67
N ILE A 377 9.16 -5.64 -42.65
CA ILE A 377 10.25 -4.94 -41.92
C ILE A 377 10.50 -3.53 -42.52
N THR A 378 9.74 -3.14 -43.51
CA THR A 378 9.86 -1.85 -44.20
C THR A 378 8.52 -1.10 -44.09
N ASP A 379 8.59 0.22 -43.92
CA ASP A 379 7.44 1.10 -43.99
C ASP A 379 6.84 1.11 -45.41
N GLU A 380 5.69 1.75 -45.61
CA GLU A 380 5.05 1.93 -46.95
C GLU A 380 5.99 2.57 -48.00
N LYS A 381 7.12 3.13 -47.58
CA LYS A 381 8.14 3.74 -48.43
C LYS A 381 9.39 2.86 -48.60
N GLY A 382 9.38 1.62 -48.12
CA GLY A 382 10.50 0.68 -48.24
C GLY A 382 11.70 0.97 -47.35
N LEU A 383 11.54 1.83 -46.32
CA LEU A 383 12.60 2.13 -45.36
C LEU A 383 12.51 1.17 -44.15
N PRO A 384 13.65 0.76 -43.52
CA PRO A 384 13.60 -0.09 -42.36
C PRO A 384 12.92 0.64 -41.19
N MET A 385 11.92 0.00 -40.59
CA MET A 385 11.19 0.55 -39.44
C MET A 385 12.16 0.82 -38.28
N ASN A 386 12.01 1.98 -37.66
CA ASN A 386 12.78 2.35 -36.48
C ASN A 386 12.37 1.45 -35.29
N ARG A 387 13.32 1.13 -34.42
CA ARG A 387 13.09 0.30 -33.23
C ARG A 387 11.94 0.80 -32.34
N GLN A 388 11.67 2.11 -32.34
CA GLN A 388 10.53 2.71 -31.64
C GLN A 388 9.20 2.34 -32.29
N ASP A 389 9.12 2.34 -33.62
CA ASP A 389 7.90 2.00 -34.35
C ASP A 389 7.56 0.52 -34.19
N ILE A 390 8.57 -0.35 -34.13
CA ILE A 390 8.40 -1.78 -33.84
C ILE A 390 7.87 -1.99 -32.43
N LEU A 391 8.37 -1.23 -31.42
CA LEU A 391 7.91 -1.31 -30.03
C LEU A 391 6.47 -0.78 -29.84
N GLU A 392 6.03 0.18 -30.65
CA GLU A 392 4.66 0.69 -30.61
C GLU A 392 3.63 -0.30 -31.20
N HIS A 393 4.05 -1.23 -32.04
CA HIS A 393 3.20 -2.27 -32.64
C HIS A 393 3.18 -3.57 -31.82
N ASN A 394 4.14 -3.78 -30.90
CA ASN A 394 4.13 -4.94 -30.03
C ASN A 394 3.01 -4.84 -28.99
N LYS A 395 2.01 -5.70 -29.11
CA LYS A 395 0.93 -5.80 -28.13
C LYS A 395 1.45 -6.48 -26.88
N THR A 396 1.67 -5.71 -25.82
CA THR A 396 2.05 -6.28 -24.52
C THR A 396 0.81 -6.77 -23.79
N SER A 397 0.82 -8.04 -23.40
CA SER A 397 -0.19 -8.61 -22.52
C SER A 397 0.33 -8.70 -21.08
N MET A 398 -0.58 -8.53 -20.13
CA MET A 398 -0.32 -8.71 -18.71
C MET A 398 -1.24 -9.76 -18.13
N SER A 399 -0.67 -10.73 -17.42
CA SER A 399 -1.41 -11.83 -16.84
C SER A 399 -1.47 -11.71 -15.33
N PHE A 400 -2.64 -11.98 -14.80
CA PHE A 400 -2.97 -12.02 -13.38
C PHE A 400 -3.51 -13.40 -13.05
N ILE A 401 -3.17 -13.95 -11.88
CA ILE A 401 -3.85 -15.14 -11.36
C ILE A 401 -4.65 -14.72 -10.14
N ILE A 402 -5.95 -15.00 -10.19
CA ILE A 402 -6.93 -14.54 -9.21
C ILE A 402 -7.57 -15.75 -8.56
N ARG A 403 -7.45 -15.86 -7.23
CA ARG A 403 -8.13 -16.91 -6.50
C ARG A 403 -9.57 -16.52 -6.21
N ARG A 404 -10.49 -17.44 -6.40
CA ARG A 404 -11.89 -17.32 -6.01
C ARG A 404 -12.01 -17.03 -4.52
N ARG A 405 -12.74 -15.98 -4.19
CA ARG A 405 -13.14 -15.56 -2.84
C ARG A 405 -14.62 -15.24 -2.87
N THR A 406 -15.08 -14.32 -2.04
CA THR A 406 -16.44 -13.76 -2.06
C THR A 406 -16.51 -12.52 -2.94
N GLY A 407 -17.72 -12.10 -3.36
CA GLY A 407 -17.94 -10.86 -4.10
C GLY A 407 -17.45 -10.90 -5.55
N PHE A 408 -16.68 -9.92 -5.97
CA PHE A 408 -16.21 -9.76 -7.35
C PHE A 408 -15.52 -11.00 -7.92
N THR A 409 -14.59 -11.59 -7.18
CA THR A 409 -13.82 -12.75 -7.67
C THR A 409 -14.66 -14.01 -7.81
N ASP A 410 -15.69 -14.17 -6.97
CA ASP A 410 -16.66 -15.28 -7.11
C ASP A 410 -17.54 -15.10 -8.34
N LYS A 411 -18.08 -13.89 -8.56
CA LYS A 411 -18.87 -13.58 -9.76
C LYS A 411 -18.07 -13.79 -11.04
N LEU A 412 -16.80 -13.35 -11.04
CA LEU A 412 -15.89 -13.54 -12.17
C LEU A 412 -15.65 -15.03 -12.45
N PHE A 413 -15.44 -15.82 -11.39
CA PHE A 413 -15.22 -17.25 -11.49
C PHE A 413 -16.46 -17.97 -12.04
N GLN A 414 -17.64 -17.71 -11.47
CA GLN A 414 -18.91 -18.31 -11.95
C GLN A 414 -19.17 -17.98 -13.42
N LYS A 415 -18.92 -16.76 -13.85
CA LYS A 415 -19.08 -16.35 -15.24
C LYS A 415 -18.14 -17.10 -16.19
N ALA A 416 -16.90 -17.34 -15.78
CA ALA A 416 -15.94 -18.11 -16.56
C ALA A 416 -16.30 -19.60 -16.58
N ASP A 417 -16.68 -20.17 -15.46
CA ASP A 417 -17.02 -21.58 -15.30
C ASP A 417 -18.26 -21.98 -16.11
N LEU A 418 -19.24 -21.06 -16.21
CA LEU A 418 -20.44 -21.25 -17.03
C LEU A 418 -20.21 -21.02 -18.53
N SER A 419 -19.05 -20.50 -18.92
CA SER A 419 -18.71 -20.22 -20.31
C SER A 419 -18.16 -21.45 -21.02
N THR A 420 -18.24 -21.46 -22.37
CA THR A 420 -17.74 -22.56 -23.19
C THR A 420 -16.26 -22.81 -22.92
N ALA A 421 -15.92 -24.05 -22.58
CA ALA A 421 -14.55 -24.47 -22.22
C ALA A 421 -13.91 -23.71 -21.03
N GLY A 422 -14.72 -23.15 -20.12
CA GLY A 422 -14.22 -22.41 -18.96
C GLY A 422 -13.49 -21.10 -19.32
N ARG A 423 -13.80 -20.49 -20.48
CA ARG A 423 -13.13 -19.31 -20.99
C ARG A 423 -14.12 -18.30 -21.56
N PHE A 424 -13.84 -17.01 -21.35
CA PHE A 424 -14.56 -15.94 -22.03
C PHE A 424 -13.68 -14.70 -22.20
N SER A 425 -14.01 -13.89 -23.20
CA SER A 425 -13.36 -12.61 -23.47
C SER A 425 -14.31 -11.46 -23.13
N THR A 426 -13.76 -10.39 -22.58
CA THR A 426 -14.50 -9.18 -22.21
C THR A 426 -13.58 -7.96 -22.25
N THR A 427 -14.15 -6.78 -22.02
CA THR A 427 -13.37 -5.55 -21.83
C THR A 427 -12.97 -5.42 -20.37
N ALA A 428 -11.71 -5.05 -20.11
CA ALA A 428 -11.22 -4.66 -18.81
C ALA A 428 -10.51 -3.31 -18.90
N PHE A 429 -10.47 -2.59 -17.79
CA PHE A 429 -9.64 -1.39 -17.66
C PHE A 429 -8.62 -1.61 -16.55
N VAL A 430 -7.41 -1.12 -16.78
CA VAL A 430 -6.27 -1.27 -15.88
C VAL A 430 -5.84 0.09 -15.37
N GLU A 431 -5.78 0.21 -14.05
CA GLU A 431 -5.22 1.39 -13.36
C GLU A 431 -3.89 0.98 -12.71
N GLY A 432 -2.78 1.55 -13.16
CA GLY A 432 -1.44 1.25 -12.64
C GLY A 432 -0.32 1.80 -13.53
N PRO A 433 0.93 1.35 -13.30
CA PRO A 433 1.39 0.41 -12.27
C PRO A 433 1.50 1.04 -10.88
N TYR A 434 1.40 0.20 -9.84
CA TYR A 434 1.67 0.53 -8.46
C TYR A 434 2.69 -0.44 -7.86
N GLY A 435 3.39 -0.04 -6.82
CA GLY A 435 4.43 -0.87 -6.20
C GLY A 435 5.65 -1.05 -7.09
N GLY A 436 6.29 -2.19 -6.95
CA GLY A 436 7.53 -2.57 -7.61
C GLY A 436 8.69 -2.65 -6.62
N GLU A 437 9.42 -3.75 -6.65
CA GLU A 437 10.54 -4.02 -5.78
C GLU A 437 11.74 -4.46 -6.61
N ASP A 438 12.91 -3.94 -6.26
CA ASP A 438 14.18 -4.32 -6.88
C ASP A 438 15.02 -5.13 -5.90
N LEU A 439 15.26 -6.39 -6.22
CA LEU A 439 16.07 -7.33 -5.46
C LEU A 439 17.44 -7.60 -6.11
N SER A 440 17.76 -6.95 -7.21
CA SER A 440 18.95 -7.19 -8.04
C SER A 440 20.27 -6.95 -7.32
N SER A 441 20.28 -6.14 -6.27
CA SER A 441 21.46 -5.77 -5.50
C SER A 441 21.89 -6.77 -4.43
N TYR A 442 21.08 -7.80 -4.14
CA TYR A 442 21.39 -8.81 -3.13
C TYR A 442 22.14 -9.99 -3.72
N GLY A 443 23.18 -10.45 -3.03
CA GLY A 443 23.95 -11.64 -3.44
C GLY A 443 23.16 -12.93 -3.24
N THR A 444 22.38 -13.03 -2.18
CA THR A 444 21.47 -14.14 -1.87
C THR A 444 20.05 -13.66 -1.80
N VAL A 445 19.15 -14.28 -2.58
CA VAL A 445 17.72 -13.96 -2.58
C VAL A 445 16.91 -15.22 -2.29
N MET A 446 16.05 -15.15 -1.30
CA MET A 446 15.14 -16.21 -0.92
C MET A 446 13.70 -15.73 -1.07
N LEU A 447 12.96 -16.33 -2.00
CA LEU A 447 11.59 -15.96 -2.34
C LEU A 447 10.63 -17.01 -1.78
N TRP A 448 9.71 -16.58 -0.90
CA TRP A 448 8.72 -17.45 -0.31
C TRP A 448 7.32 -17.13 -0.81
N ALA A 449 6.63 -18.14 -1.29
CA ALA A 449 5.25 -18.03 -1.76
C ALA A 449 4.35 -19.04 -1.06
N ALA A 450 3.15 -18.63 -0.65
CA ALA A 450 2.11 -19.56 -0.21
C ALA A 450 0.87 -19.40 -1.11
N GLY A 451 0.49 -20.53 -1.75
CA GLY A 451 -0.65 -20.54 -2.69
C GLY A 451 -0.49 -19.50 -3.79
N ILE A 452 -1.46 -18.57 -3.87
CA ILE A 452 -1.51 -17.51 -4.89
C ILE A 452 -0.38 -16.48 -4.75
N GLY A 453 0.33 -16.41 -3.63
CA GLY A 453 1.47 -15.51 -3.44
C GLY A 453 2.61 -15.73 -4.45
N ILE A 454 2.57 -16.85 -5.19
CA ILE A 454 3.49 -17.11 -6.30
C ILE A 454 3.43 -16.03 -7.39
N THR A 455 2.29 -15.38 -7.57
CA THR A 455 2.11 -14.31 -8.56
C THR A 455 3.03 -13.11 -8.33
N HIS A 456 3.40 -12.86 -7.07
CA HIS A 456 4.37 -11.82 -6.73
C HIS A 456 5.81 -12.30 -6.93
N GLN A 457 6.10 -13.58 -6.68
CA GLN A 457 7.47 -14.09 -6.66
C GLN A 457 7.99 -14.52 -8.04
N VAL A 458 7.14 -15.04 -8.93
CA VAL A 458 7.57 -15.51 -10.27
C VAL A 458 8.22 -14.42 -11.11
N PRO A 459 7.73 -13.17 -11.14
CA PRO A 459 8.40 -12.10 -11.85
C PRO A 459 9.82 -11.83 -11.34
N HIS A 460 10.05 -11.89 -10.02
CA HIS A 460 11.38 -11.75 -9.44
C HIS A 460 12.31 -12.87 -9.88
N VAL A 461 11.81 -14.12 -9.93
CA VAL A 461 12.61 -15.25 -10.43
C VAL A 461 13.05 -14.99 -11.86
N ARG A 462 12.12 -14.60 -12.75
CA ARG A 462 12.42 -14.30 -14.17
C ARG A 462 13.48 -13.20 -14.28
N ASP A 463 13.28 -12.09 -13.59
CA ASP A 463 14.13 -10.91 -13.67
C ASP A 463 15.56 -11.20 -13.16
N ILE A 464 15.67 -11.89 -12.02
CA ILE A 464 16.97 -12.24 -11.44
C ILE A 464 17.71 -13.26 -12.31
N VAL A 465 17.03 -14.29 -12.84
CA VAL A 465 17.67 -15.29 -13.72
C VAL A 465 18.15 -14.66 -15.03
N ALA A 466 17.31 -13.81 -15.65
CA ALA A 466 17.69 -13.06 -16.84
C ALA A 466 18.86 -12.10 -16.55
N GLY A 467 18.79 -11.37 -15.45
CA GLY A 467 19.84 -10.45 -15.03
C GLY A 467 21.16 -11.14 -14.71
N TYR A 468 21.13 -12.36 -14.14
CA TYR A 468 22.33 -13.15 -13.91
C TYR A 468 22.98 -13.59 -15.23
N ALA A 469 22.18 -14.06 -16.18
CA ALA A 469 22.68 -14.44 -17.50
C ALA A 469 23.34 -13.25 -18.23
N ASN A 470 22.76 -12.06 -18.05
CA ASN A 470 23.23 -10.81 -18.66
C ASN A 470 24.32 -10.07 -17.84
N GLY A 471 24.66 -10.55 -16.64
CA GLY A 471 25.65 -9.90 -15.76
C GLY A 471 25.19 -8.56 -15.18
N THR A 472 23.88 -8.32 -15.06
CA THR A 472 23.29 -7.04 -14.60
C THR A 472 22.83 -7.06 -13.14
N VAL A 473 22.88 -8.22 -12.47
CA VAL A 473 22.48 -8.37 -11.07
C VAL A 473 23.62 -8.89 -10.19
N ALA A 474 23.61 -8.48 -8.94
CA ALA A 474 24.56 -8.97 -7.93
C ALA A 474 24.25 -10.39 -7.45
N THR A 475 23.05 -10.89 -7.71
CA THR A 475 22.56 -12.17 -7.18
C THR A 475 23.38 -13.35 -7.71
N ARG A 476 23.83 -14.19 -6.77
CA ARG A 476 24.58 -15.42 -7.03
C ARG A 476 23.87 -16.67 -6.53
N ARG A 477 22.85 -16.45 -5.71
CA ARG A 477 22.04 -17.53 -5.14
C ARG A 477 20.59 -17.11 -5.04
N LEU A 478 19.71 -17.86 -5.69
CA LEU A 478 18.27 -17.61 -5.74
C LEU A 478 17.51 -18.88 -5.35
N THR A 479 16.76 -18.84 -4.26
CA THR A 479 15.95 -19.95 -3.80
C THR A 479 14.48 -19.55 -3.78
N LEU A 480 13.65 -20.25 -4.57
CA LEU A 480 12.20 -20.13 -4.55
C LEU A 480 11.61 -21.23 -3.70
N VAL A 481 10.92 -20.88 -2.62
CA VAL A 481 10.14 -21.80 -1.80
C VAL A 481 8.66 -21.56 -2.04
N TRP A 482 7.96 -22.53 -2.61
CA TRP A 482 6.54 -22.41 -2.88
C TRP A 482 5.74 -23.48 -2.15
N ILE A 483 4.78 -23.04 -1.33
CA ILE A 483 3.92 -23.89 -0.50
C ILE A 483 2.54 -23.93 -1.15
N ILE A 484 2.13 -25.13 -1.58
CA ILE A 484 0.85 -25.37 -2.26
C ILE A 484 0.03 -26.42 -1.50
N GLN A 485 -1.26 -26.46 -1.74
CA GLN A 485 -2.14 -27.48 -1.14
C GLN A 485 -2.17 -28.76 -1.95
N SER A 486 -2.23 -28.63 -3.27
CA SER A 486 -2.30 -29.74 -4.23
C SER A 486 -1.30 -29.52 -5.36
N PRO A 487 -0.74 -30.59 -5.97
CA PRO A 487 0.10 -30.48 -7.17
C PRO A 487 -0.59 -29.80 -8.36
N GLU A 488 -1.91 -29.85 -8.44
CA GLU A 488 -2.71 -29.19 -9.48
C GLU A 488 -2.47 -27.68 -9.56
N HIS A 489 -2.05 -27.04 -8.46
CA HIS A 489 -1.72 -25.62 -8.44
C HIS A 489 -0.48 -25.26 -9.27
N LEU A 490 0.34 -26.25 -9.66
CA LEU A 490 1.47 -26.03 -10.57
C LEU A 490 1.02 -25.53 -11.94
N GLU A 491 -0.22 -25.86 -12.36
CA GLU A 491 -0.81 -25.38 -13.62
C GLU A 491 -0.93 -23.86 -13.67
N TRP A 492 -1.03 -23.19 -12.51
CA TRP A 492 -1.18 -21.72 -12.47
C TRP A 492 -0.05 -21.01 -13.19
N ILE A 493 1.17 -21.53 -13.10
CA ILE A 493 2.39 -20.92 -13.62
C ILE A 493 3.19 -21.84 -14.54
N ARG A 494 2.63 -22.98 -14.98
CA ARG A 494 3.36 -23.99 -15.76
C ARG A 494 4.06 -23.38 -16.96
N THR A 495 3.35 -22.63 -17.79
CA THR A 495 3.90 -22.00 -19.01
C THR A 495 5.06 -21.07 -18.67
N TRP A 496 4.88 -20.20 -17.68
CA TRP A 496 5.89 -19.22 -17.27
C TRP A 496 7.10 -19.90 -16.63
N MET A 497 6.87 -20.91 -15.82
CA MET A 497 7.97 -21.68 -15.22
C MET A 497 8.75 -22.44 -16.29
N THR A 498 8.10 -22.98 -17.31
CA THR A 498 8.78 -23.62 -18.45
C THR A 498 9.70 -22.63 -19.17
N GLN A 499 9.26 -21.40 -19.39
CA GLN A 499 10.09 -20.34 -19.97
C GLN A 499 11.31 -20.02 -19.07
N ILE A 500 11.09 -19.86 -17.76
CA ILE A 500 12.20 -19.63 -16.79
C ILE A 500 13.17 -20.79 -16.79
N LEU A 501 12.67 -22.05 -16.79
CA LEU A 501 13.50 -23.24 -16.78
C LEU A 501 14.31 -23.44 -18.09
N ALA A 502 13.89 -22.81 -19.19
CA ALA A 502 14.61 -22.78 -20.45
C ALA A 502 15.69 -21.67 -20.53
N MET A 503 15.68 -20.71 -19.59
CA MET A 503 16.64 -19.59 -19.61
C MET A 503 18.10 -20.07 -19.44
N PRO A 504 19.07 -19.37 -20.10
CA PRO A 504 20.48 -19.71 -19.99
C PRO A 504 20.97 -19.51 -18.54
N ARG A 505 21.94 -20.34 -18.15
CA ARG A 505 22.63 -20.27 -16.84
C ARG A 505 21.73 -20.39 -15.59
N ARG A 506 20.43 -20.65 -15.72
CA ARG A 506 19.50 -20.71 -14.59
C ARG A 506 19.91 -21.78 -13.55
N ARG A 507 20.53 -22.91 -13.98
CA ARG A 507 20.97 -23.99 -13.11
C ARG A 507 22.08 -23.59 -12.14
N GLU A 508 22.79 -22.51 -12.46
CA GLU A 508 23.89 -22.02 -11.63
C GLU A 508 23.40 -21.31 -10.38
N ILE A 509 22.24 -20.65 -10.44
CA ILE A 509 21.75 -19.82 -9.33
C ILE A 509 20.40 -20.24 -8.75
N LEU A 510 19.49 -20.86 -9.54
CA LEU A 510 18.10 -21.09 -9.17
C LEU A 510 17.88 -22.47 -8.56
N LYS A 511 17.42 -22.49 -7.33
CA LYS A 511 16.89 -23.65 -6.61
C LYS A 511 15.41 -23.45 -6.33
N ILE A 512 14.59 -24.46 -6.60
CA ILE A 512 13.13 -24.44 -6.39
C ILE A 512 12.76 -25.54 -5.41
N LEU A 513 12.12 -25.16 -4.30
CA LEU A 513 11.63 -26.05 -3.27
C LEU A 513 10.10 -25.97 -3.22
N LEU A 514 9.44 -27.06 -3.60
CA LEU A 514 7.98 -27.14 -3.62
C LEU A 514 7.50 -27.94 -2.41
N PHE A 515 6.58 -27.38 -1.63
CA PHE A 515 5.99 -28.06 -0.47
C PHE A 515 4.50 -28.27 -0.70
N VAL A 516 4.09 -29.55 -0.77
CA VAL A 516 2.69 -29.93 -0.97
C VAL A 516 2.08 -30.30 0.37
N THR A 517 1.15 -29.49 0.88
CA THR A 517 0.62 -29.64 2.24
C THR A 517 -0.49 -30.67 2.35
N ARG A 518 -1.17 -31.00 1.25
CA ARG A 518 -2.27 -31.97 1.18
C ARG A 518 -2.14 -32.83 -0.06
N PRO A 519 -1.07 -33.67 -0.18
CA PRO A 519 -0.96 -34.63 -1.28
C PRO A 519 -2.02 -35.71 -1.14
N ARG A 520 -2.60 -36.15 -2.25
CA ARG A 520 -3.55 -37.30 -2.26
C ARG A 520 -2.83 -38.61 -1.96
N SER A 521 -1.60 -38.74 -2.46
CA SER A 521 -0.72 -39.86 -2.16
C SER A 521 0.75 -39.44 -2.09
N LYS A 522 1.60 -40.24 -1.42
CA LYS A 522 3.05 -39.99 -1.38
C LYS A 522 3.72 -40.16 -2.76
N HIS A 523 3.11 -40.95 -3.65
CA HIS A 523 3.61 -41.17 -5.01
C HIS A 523 3.47 -39.97 -5.94
N GLU A 524 2.60 -39.00 -5.59
CA GLU A 524 2.47 -37.71 -6.33
C GLU A 524 3.65 -36.78 -6.11
N ILE A 525 4.50 -37.06 -5.12
CA ILE A 525 5.62 -36.21 -4.74
C ILE A 525 6.89 -36.81 -5.32
N HIS A 526 7.27 -36.31 -6.48
CA HIS A 526 8.51 -36.70 -7.16
C HIS A 526 9.33 -35.47 -7.52
N SER A 527 10.60 -35.47 -7.11
CA SER A 527 11.51 -34.36 -7.41
C SER A 527 12.05 -34.50 -8.83
N PRO A 528 11.73 -33.57 -9.75
CA PRO A 528 12.14 -33.67 -11.15
C PRO A 528 13.67 -33.57 -11.36
N SER A 529 14.38 -32.88 -10.46
CA SER A 529 15.83 -32.69 -10.56
C SER A 529 16.42 -32.24 -9.21
N SER A 530 17.74 -32.14 -9.13
CA SER A 530 18.44 -31.58 -7.97
C SER A 530 18.13 -30.10 -7.72
N SER A 531 17.84 -29.35 -8.78
CA SER A 531 17.49 -27.92 -8.70
C SER A 531 15.99 -27.65 -8.51
N VAL A 532 15.12 -28.67 -8.70
CA VAL A 532 13.68 -28.61 -8.47
C VAL A 532 13.30 -29.79 -7.60
N GLN A 533 13.05 -29.52 -6.34
CA GLN A 533 12.76 -30.54 -5.33
C GLN A 533 11.34 -30.39 -4.79
N MET A 534 10.66 -31.49 -4.55
CA MET A 534 9.30 -31.53 -4.04
C MET A 534 9.25 -32.31 -2.72
N PHE A 535 8.54 -31.76 -1.74
CA PHE A 535 8.44 -32.30 -0.38
C PHE A 535 6.98 -32.35 0.08
N PRO A 536 6.60 -33.37 0.86
CA PRO A 536 5.30 -33.42 1.51
C PRO A 536 5.27 -32.55 2.77
N GLY A 537 4.11 -31.95 3.05
CA GLY A 537 3.89 -31.18 4.27
C GLY A 537 4.34 -29.74 4.20
N ARG A 538 4.60 -29.16 5.37
CA ARG A 538 5.06 -27.76 5.50
C ARG A 538 6.57 -27.70 5.71
N PRO A 539 7.25 -26.67 5.17
CA PRO A 539 8.66 -26.48 5.41
C PRO A 539 8.96 -26.12 6.88
N ASN A 540 10.12 -26.53 7.36
CA ASN A 540 10.69 -25.92 8.55
C ASN A 540 11.37 -24.61 8.15
N VAL A 541 10.66 -23.51 8.42
CA VAL A 541 11.09 -22.15 8.00
C VAL A 541 12.45 -21.79 8.59
N GLN A 542 12.64 -22.04 9.89
CA GLN A 542 13.90 -21.70 10.57
C GLN A 542 15.10 -22.43 9.96
N SER A 543 14.98 -23.75 9.75
CA SER A 543 16.07 -24.57 9.20
C SER A 543 16.43 -24.16 7.76
N LEU A 544 15.42 -23.85 6.93
CA LEU A 544 15.69 -23.43 5.55
C LEU A 544 16.34 -22.05 5.48
N VAL A 545 15.90 -21.10 6.33
CA VAL A 545 16.54 -19.77 6.42
C VAL A 545 17.97 -19.91 6.95
N ASP A 546 18.20 -20.73 7.97
CA ASP A 546 19.53 -20.97 8.53
C ASP A 546 20.49 -21.58 7.52
N GLN A 547 20.03 -22.60 6.78
CA GLN A 547 20.84 -23.23 5.74
C GLN A 547 21.18 -22.22 4.63
N GLU A 548 20.19 -21.47 4.17
CA GLU A 548 20.39 -20.50 3.09
C GLU A 548 21.35 -19.37 3.51
N MET A 549 21.31 -18.95 4.78
CA MET A 549 22.22 -17.94 5.30
C MET A 549 23.65 -18.48 5.45
N GLN A 550 23.84 -19.73 5.89
CA GLN A 550 25.16 -20.35 6.02
C GLN A 550 25.86 -20.52 4.67
N GLU A 551 25.12 -20.85 3.62
CA GLU A 551 25.60 -20.99 2.25
C GLU A 551 25.55 -19.67 1.47
N GLY A 552 25.09 -18.60 2.10
CA GLY A 552 24.79 -17.31 1.49
C GLY A 552 26.02 -16.55 0.98
N ILE A 553 25.83 -15.76 -0.05
CA ILE A 553 26.85 -14.92 -0.66
C ILE A 553 26.40 -13.47 -0.54
N GLY A 554 27.22 -12.62 0.07
CA GLY A 554 26.96 -11.18 0.18
C GLY A 554 25.77 -10.84 1.07
N ALA A 555 25.12 -9.71 0.79
CA ALA A 555 23.89 -9.32 1.48
C ALA A 555 22.72 -10.22 1.03
N ALA A 556 21.87 -10.60 1.99
CA ALA A 556 20.73 -11.47 1.73
C ALA A 556 19.40 -10.70 1.77
N CYS A 557 18.43 -11.20 1.00
CA CYS A 557 17.04 -10.77 1.09
C CYS A 557 16.11 -11.98 1.19
N VAL A 558 15.20 -11.95 2.16
CA VAL A 558 14.09 -12.90 2.29
C VAL A 558 12.80 -12.16 1.98
N SER A 559 12.22 -12.47 0.81
CA SER A 559 10.93 -11.89 0.39
C SER A 559 9.81 -12.92 0.56
N THR A 560 8.65 -12.48 1.05
CA THR A 560 7.49 -13.36 1.25
C THR A 560 6.21 -12.74 0.73
N CYS A 561 5.41 -13.58 0.06
CA CYS A 561 4.04 -13.26 -0.30
C CYS A 561 3.14 -14.48 -0.01
N GLY A 562 2.16 -14.31 0.89
CA GLY A 562 1.32 -15.44 1.25
C GLY A 562 0.46 -15.19 2.49
N THR A 563 0.35 -16.21 3.34
CA THR A 563 -0.45 -16.10 4.57
C THR A 563 0.32 -15.36 5.66
N GLY A 564 -0.39 -14.55 6.46
CA GLY A 564 0.23 -13.83 7.57
C GLY A 564 0.93 -14.73 8.60
N GLY A 565 0.51 -16.00 8.73
CA GLY A 565 1.21 -16.95 9.58
C GLY A 565 2.61 -17.31 9.07
N LEU A 566 2.76 -17.51 7.75
CA LEU A 566 4.06 -17.75 7.12
C LEU A 566 4.95 -16.51 7.24
N ALA A 567 4.39 -15.33 7.01
CA ALA A 567 5.11 -14.08 7.12
C ALA A 567 5.65 -13.84 8.54
N ASP A 568 4.84 -14.12 9.57
CA ASP A 568 5.24 -14.01 10.96
C ASP A 568 6.36 -15.02 11.34
N GLU A 569 6.29 -16.26 10.82
CA GLU A 569 7.36 -17.26 11.00
C GLU A 569 8.67 -16.83 10.35
N LEU A 570 8.61 -16.38 9.09
CA LEU A 570 9.78 -15.89 8.35
C LEU A 570 10.39 -14.66 9.02
N ARG A 571 9.56 -13.71 9.42
CA ARG A 571 10.00 -12.53 10.17
C ARG A 571 10.74 -12.93 11.45
N SER A 572 10.24 -13.91 12.18
CA SER A 572 10.88 -14.42 13.40
C SER A 572 12.22 -15.09 13.10
N ALA A 573 12.29 -15.91 12.04
CA ALA A 573 13.50 -16.59 11.61
C ALA A 573 14.58 -15.60 11.18
N VAL A 574 14.24 -14.63 10.33
CA VAL A 574 15.18 -13.59 9.85
C VAL A 574 15.69 -12.74 11.01
N ARG A 575 14.77 -12.23 11.87
CA ARG A 575 15.14 -11.40 13.02
C ARG A 575 16.10 -12.10 14.00
N SER A 576 15.98 -13.40 14.16
CA SER A 576 16.91 -14.15 15.02
C SER A 576 18.35 -14.10 14.50
N ARG A 577 18.54 -13.82 13.22
CA ARG A 577 19.82 -13.87 12.50
C ARG A 577 20.38 -12.51 12.08
N GLU A 578 19.63 -11.42 12.17
CA GLU A 578 20.06 -10.06 11.77
C GLU A 578 21.37 -9.58 12.42
N SER A 579 21.70 -10.09 13.59
CA SER A 579 22.98 -9.79 14.27
C SER A 579 24.17 -10.56 13.69
N GLN A 580 23.94 -11.62 12.91
CA GLN A 580 24.97 -12.51 12.36
C GLN A 580 25.16 -12.29 10.85
N TRP A 581 24.07 -12.03 10.13
CA TRP A 581 24.06 -11.82 8.68
C TRP A 581 23.38 -10.52 8.30
N ASN A 582 23.89 -9.89 7.26
CA ASN A 582 23.24 -8.73 6.65
C ASN A 582 22.07 -9.21 5.78
N VAL A 583 20.92 -9.38 6.41
CA VAL A 583 19.69 -9.88 5.79
C VAL A 583 18.56 -8.87 5.90
N ASP A 584 17.87 -8.60 4.80
CA ASP A 584 16.67 -7.79 4.75
C ASP A 584 15.43 -8.68 4.62
N PHE A 585 14.39 -8.37 5.38
CA PHE A 585 13.08 -9.01 5.27
C PHE A 585 12.13 -8.12 4.47
N ARG A 586 11.50 -8.70 3.46
CA ARG A 586 10.51 -8.03 2.61
C ARG A 586 9.22 -8.81 2.64
N GLU A 587 8.15 -8.14 2.93
CA GLU A 587 6.84 -8.73 3.02
C GLU A 587 5.86 -7.96 2.14
N GLU A 588 5.21 -8.70 1.23
CA GLU A 588 4.08 -8.18 0.47
C GLU A 588 2.81 -8.84 0.96
N SER A 589 1.91 -8.05 1.50
CA SER A 589 0.61 -8.50 1.95
C SER A 589 -0.48 -7.62 1.35
N PHE A 590 -1.50 -8.24 0.76
CA PHE A 590 -2.68 -7.55 0.26
C PHE A 590 -3.79 -7.66 1.30
N SER A 591 -3.67 -6.91 2.40
CA SER A 591 -4.56 -6.99 3.57
C SER A 591 -5.60 -5.87 3.64
N TRP A 592 -5.88 -5.21 2.53
CA TRP A 592 -6.89 -4.16 2.45
C TRP A 592 -8.33 -4.62 2.25
#